data_efaeafeb92a70cee79d043ae18aac2b7
#
_entry.id   efaeafeb92a70cee79d043ae18aac2b7
#
_cell.length_a   1.000
_cell.length_b   1.000
_cell.length_c   1.000
_cell.angle_alpha   90.00
_cell.angle_beta   90.00
_cell.angle_gamma   90.00
#
_symmetry.space_group_name_H-M   'P 1'
#
loop_
_entity.id
_entity.type
_entity.pdbx_description
1 polymer ?
#
loop_
_entity_poly.entity_id
_entity_poly.type
_entity_poly.pdbx_seq_one_letter_code
_entity_poly.pdbx_strand_id
1 'polypeptide(L)'
;MYVGAMHDSFPHALELSKMGYNSFVLIYRPDDPYTDLAKAISFIYDHAKELEVNPQDYSLWGGSAGARMAATLGNGDALPFFGREDIPQASAVIMQYTGYNTVSEKDAPTYVCVGTSDGIANWRTMQSRLQGLEALGIPTEFHSYEGLPHGFGIGTGTVAEGWIDDAVSFWETQCE
;
A
#
# COMPACT_ATOMS: atom_id res chain seq x y z
N MET A 1 -21.83 2.36 0.78
CA MET A 1 -21.29 1.31 -0.13
C MET A 1 -20.37 1.98 -1.12
N TYR A 2 -19.10 1.73 -1.03
CA TYR A 2 -18.11 2.38 -1.89
C TYR A 2 -17.91 1.52 -3.14
N VAL A 3 -18.51 1.93 -4.25
CA VAL A 3 -18.49 1.19 -5.52
C VAL A 3 -17.10 1.24 -6.18
N GLY A 4 -16.24 2.19 -5.80
CA GLY A 4 -14.88 2.34 -6.31
C GLY A 4 -13.93 1.20 -5.92
N ALA A 5 -14.04 0.66 -4.69
CA ALA A 5 -13.13 -0.38 -4.20
C ALA A 5 -13.12 -1.65 -5.06
N MET A 6 -14.27 -2.05 -5.61
CA MET A 6 -14.34 -3.24 -6.46
C MET A 6 -13.62 -3.03 -7.80
N HIS A 7 -13.72 -1.85 -8.39
CA HIS A 7 -13.06 -1.55 -9.67
C HIS A 7 -11.56 -1.25 -9.51
N ASP A 8 -11.17 -0.68 -8.36
CA ASP A 8 -9.79 -0.24 -8.14
C ASP A 8 -8.91 -1.35 -7.53
N SER A 9 -9.39 -2.09 -6.53
CA SER A 9 -8.57 -3.02 -5.75
C SER A 9 -8.64 -4.48 -6.21
N PHE A 10 -9.77 -4.94 -6.76
CA PHE A 10 -9.89 -6.31 -7.26
C PHE A 10 -8.95 -6.63 -8.43
N PRO A 11 -8.74 -5.75 -9.43
CA PRO A 11 -7.74 -6.01 -10.47
C PRO A 11 -6.34 -6.19 -9.90
N HIS A 12 -5.92 -5.38 -8.92
CA HIS A 12 -4.62 -5.52 -8.26
C HIS A 12 -4.51 -6.86 -7.53
N ALA A 13 -5.52 -7.22 -6.74
CA ALA A 13 -5.56 -8.50 -6.03
C ALA A 13 -5.50 -9.70 -6.98
N LEU A 14 -6.14 -9.59 -8.15
CA LEU A 14 -6.11 -10.63 -9.17
C LEU A 14 -4.70 -10.79 -9.78
N GLU A 15 -4.01 -9.68 -10.07
CA GLU A 15 -2.63 -9.76 -10.59
C GLU A 15 -1.69 -10.39 -9.54
N LEU A 16 -1.76 -9.96 -8.28
CA LEU A 16 -0.98 -10.58 -7.19
C LEU A 16 -1.29 -12.07 -7.02
N SER A 17 -2.56 -12.46 -7.14
CA SER A 17 -2.97 -13.86 -7.08
C SER A 17 -2.41 -14.70 -8.22
N LYS A 18 -2.31 -14.15 -9.44
CA LYS A 18 -1.65 -14.83 -10.58
C LYS A 18 -0.15 -15.05 -10.34
N MET A 19 0.48 -14.19 -9.56
CA MET A 19 1.89 -14.31 -9.14
C MET A 19 2.07 -15.30 -7.97
N GLY A 20 0.98 -15.84 -7.40
CA GLY A 20 1.02 -16.83 -6.33
C GLY A 20 0.85 -16.25 -4.93
N TYR A 21 0.54 -14.96 -4.80
CA TYR A 21 0.30 -14.32 -3.50
C TYR A 21 -1.16 -14.42 -3.05
N ASN A 22 -1.36 -14.54 -1.74
CA ASN A 22 -2.68 -14.40 -1.14
C ASN A 22 -3.00 -12.91 -1.01
N SER A 23 -4.14 -12.48 -1.54
CA SER A 23 -4.57 -11.08 -1.54
C SER A 23 -5.93 -10.92 -0.89
N PHE A 24 -6.05 -9.93 0.00
CA PHE A 24 -7.29 -9.58 0.69
C PHE A 24 -7.69 -8.15 0.34
N VAL A 25 -8.92 -7.97 -0.12
CA VAL A 25 -9.45 -6.64 -0.45
C VAL A 25 -10.39 -6.19 0.65
N LEU A 26 -10.07 -5.05 1.26
CA LEU A 26 -10.90 -4.46 2.31
C LEU A 26 -11.93 -3.49 1.72
N ILE A 27 -13.20 -3.73 2.02
CA ILE A 27 -14.27 -2.74 1.88
C ILE A 27 -14.46 -2.07 3.22
N TYR A 28 -13.99 -0.84 3.35
CA TYR A 28 -13.97 -0.09 4.60
C TYR A 28 -15.13 0.91 4.71
N ARG A 29 -15.48 1.29 5.94
CA ARG A 29 -16.43 2.38 6.21
C ARG A 29 -15.71 3.73 6.08
N PRO A 30 -16.28 4.70 5.34
CA PRO A 30 -15.64 6.00 5.13
C PRO A 30 -15.41 6.82 6.41
N ASP A 31 -16.22 6.60 7.44
CA ASP A 31 -16.17 7.29 8.73
C ASP A 31 -15.18 6.66 9.73
N ASP A 32 -14.72 5.42 9.49
CA ASP A 32 -13.78 4.74 10.39
C ASP A 32 -12.80 3.79 9.63
N PRO A 33 -12.09 4.31 8.59
CA PRO A 33 -11.33 3.47 7.69
C PRO A 33 -10.09 2.83 8.33
N TYR A 34 -9.45 3.51 9.26
CA TYR A 34 -8.22 3.02 9.92
C TYR A 34 -8.51 1.89 10.89
N THR A 35 -9.58 2.00 11.68
CA THR A 35 -10.06 0.90 12.54
C THR A 35 -10.45 -0.32 11.71
N ASP A 36 -11.10 -0.12 10.57
CA ASP A 36 -11.49 -1.24 9.70
C ASP A 36 -10.26 -1.94 9.12
N LEU A 37 -9.23 -1.20 8.70
CA LEU A 37 -7.99 -1.79 8.21
C LEU A 37 -7.22 -2.51 9.33
N ALA A 38 -7.12 -1.91 10.53
CA ALA A 38 -6.48 -2.57 11.67
C ALA A 38 -7.20 -3.88 12.05
N LYS A 39 -8.54 -3.89 12.05
CA LYS A 39 -9.33 -5.11 12.29
C LYS A 39 -9.14 -6.16 11.19
N ALA A 40 -9.05 -5.75 9.92
CA ALA A 40 -8.81 -6.68 8.83
C ALA A 40 -7.43 -7.35 8.95
N ILE A 41 -6.37 -6.57 9.24
CA ILE A 41 -5.03 -7.11 9.48
C ILE A 41 -5.06 -8.07 10.66
N SER A 42 -5.68 -7.67 11.78
CA SER A 42 -5.81 -8.50 12.97
C SER A 42 -6.54 -9.82 12.68
N PHE A 43 -7.65 -9.76 11.94
CA PHE A 43 -8.41 -10.95 11.55
C PHE A 43 -7.56 -11.92 10.73
N ILE A 44 -6.83 -11.43 9.72
CA ILE A 44 -5.97 -12.26 8.88
C ILE A 44 -4.86 -12.90 9.73
N TYR A 45 -4.25 -12.13 10.63
CA TYR A 45 -3.19 -12.62 11.51
C TYR A 45 -3.70 -13.73 12.45
N ASP A 46 -4.83 -13.50 13.12
CA ASP A 46 -5.44 -14.45 14.06
C ASP A 46 -5.92 -15.73 13.37
N HIS A 47 -6.29 -15.67 12.09
CA HIS A 47 -6.79 -16.81 11.31
C HIS A 47 -5.80 -17.30 10.25
N ALA A 48 -4.52 -16.91 10.35
CA ALA A 48 -3.51 -17.20 9.33
C ALA A 48 -3.41 -18.71 8.99
N LYS A 49 -3.50 -19.56 10.02
CA LYS A 49 -3.48 -21.02 9.82
C LYS A 49 -4.73 -21.53 9.08
N GLU A 50 -5.90 -20.99 9.39
CA GLU A 50 -7.17 -21.36 8.73
C GLU A 50 -7.20 -20.87 7.28
N LEU A 51 -6.65 -19.66 7.05
CA LEU A 51 -6.53 -19.04 5.74
C LEU A 51 -5.37 -19.58 4.91
N GLU A 52 -4.51 -20.43 5.50
CA GLU A 52 -3.31 -21.01 4.87
C GLU A 52 -2.35 -19.93 4.34
N VAL A 53 -2.15 -18.84 5.10
CA VAL A 53 -1.26 -17.73 4.73
C VAL A 53 -0.09 -17.58 5.71
N ASN A 54 1.05 -17.06 5.21
CA ASN A 54 2.12 -16.56 6.05
C ASN A 54 1.85 -15.09 6.40
N PRO A 55 1.61 -14.73 7.67
CA PRO A 55 1.31 -13.36 8.06
C PRO A 55 2.55 -12.55 8.47
N GLN A 56 3.76 -13.07 8.33
CA GLN A 56 4.98 -12.41 8.81
C GLN A 56 5.46 -11.33 7.83
N ASP A 57 5.52 -11.67 6.55
CA ASP A 57 6.11 -10.80 5.50
C ASP A 57 5.01 -10.16 4.64
N TYR A 58 3.98 -9.62 5.26
CA TYR A 58 2.88 -9.00 4.53
C TYR A 58 3.17 -7.58 4.07
N SER A 59 2.50 -7.14 3.03
CA SER A 59 2.53 -5.77 2.53
C SER A 59 1.13 -5.13 2.52
N LEU A 60 1.09 -3.81 2.63
CA LEU A 60 -0.13 -3.01 2.56
C LEU A 60 -0.17 -2.20 1.26
N TRP A 61 -1.22 -2.38 0.50
CA TRP A 61 -1.39 -1.78 -0.83
C TRP A 61 -2.58 -0.83 -0.85
N GLY A 62 -2.46 0.28 -1.58
CA GLY A 62 -3.60 1.16 -1.75
C GLY A 62 -3.42 2.26 -2.78
N GLY A 63 -4.54 2.67 -3.40
CA GLY A 63 -4.62 3.85 -4.25
C GLY A 63 -5.36 5.00 -3.57
N SER A 64 -4.96 6.24 -3.80
CA SER A 64 -5.63 7.45 -3.31
C SER A 64 -5.86 7.43 -1.79
N ALA A 65 -7.10 7.38 -1.32
CA ALA A 65 -7.45 7.22 0.10
C ALA A 65 -6.89 5.93 0.70
N GLY A 66 -6.92 4.82 -0.05
CA GLY A 66 -6.35 3.53 0.36
C GLY A 66 -4.83 3.61 0.56
N ALA A 67 -4.11 4.37 -0.26
CA ALA A 67 -2.67 4.59 -0.08
C ALA A 67 -2.35 5.33 1.22
N ARG A 68 -3.17 6.32 1.59
CA ARG A 68 -3.05 6.97 2.91
C ARG A 68 -3.30 5.98 4.05
N MET A 69 -4.31 5.13 3.92
CA MET A 69 -4.61 4.10 4.92
C MET A 69 -3.43 3.11 5.05
N ALA A 70 -2.91 2.61 3.93
CA ALA A 70 -1.77 1.70 3.90
C ALA A 70 -0.54 2.33 4.57
N ALA A 71 -0.19 3.58 4.23
CA ALA A 71 0.91 4.30 4.86
C ALA A 71 0.72 4.52 6.36
N THR A 72 -0.51 4.84 6.79
CA THR A 72 -0.82 5.05 8.21
C THR A 72 -0.69 3.76 9.01
N LEU A 73 -1.24 2.64 8.52
CA LEU A 73 -1.17 1.35 9.21
C LEU A 73 0.17 0.62 9.00
N GLY A 74 0.97 1.04 8.01
CA GLY A 74 2.35 0.59 7.84
C GLY A 74 3.36 1.25 8.80
N ASN A 75 2.94 2.26 9.56
CA ASN A 75 3.76 2.83 10.62
C ASN A 75 3.82 1.88 11.83
N GLY A 76 5.02 1.63 12.37
CA GLY A 76 5.24 0.66 13.44
C GLY A 76 4.49 0.90 14.75
N ASP A 77 3.99 2.12 14.98
CA ASP A 77 3.15 2.42 16.15
C ASP A 77 1.65 2.21 15.87
N ALA A 78 1.26 1.95 14.63
CA ALA A 78 -0.16 1.95 14.29
C ALA A 78 -0.90 0.74 14.88
N LEU A 79 -0.44 -0.47 14.66
CA LEU A 79 -1.09 -1.67 15.22
C LEU A 79 -1.00 -1.73 16.75
N PRO A 80 0.11 -1.37 17.41
CA PRO A 80 0.16 -1.16 18.86
C PRO A 80 -0.90 -0.18 19.38
N PHE A 81 -1.16 0.92 18.69
CA PHE A 81 -2.25 1.85 19.06
C PHE A 81 -3.63 1.17 19.09
N PHE A 82 -3.85 0.14 18.27
CA PHE A 82 -5.06 -0.69 18.29
C PHE A 82 -4.97 -1.92 19.23
N GLY A 83 -3.93 -1.99 20.09
CA GLY A 83 -3.73 -3.10 21.03
C GLY A 83 -3.21 -4.39 20.39
N ARG A 84 -2.48 -4.27 19.29
CA ARG A 84 -1.92 -5.41 18.53
C ARG A 84 -0.41 -5.30 18.42
N GLU A 85 0.26 -5.30 19.56
CA GLU A 85 1.72 -5.35 19.68
C GLU A 85 2.32 -6.68 19.23
N ASP A 86 1.49 -7.70 19.10
CA ASP A 86 1.84 -9.06 18.67
C ASP A 86 1.98 -9.19 17.16
N ILE A 87 1.43 -8.25 16.38
CA ILE A 87 1.48 -8.28 14.92
C ILE A 87 2.72 -7.53 14.45
N PRO A 88 3.59 -8.14 13.61
CA PRO A 88 4.74 -7.45 13.06
C PRO A 88 4.32 -6.28 12.16
N GLN A 89 5.20 -5.30 12.02
CA GLN A 89 5.01 -4.24 11.04
C GLN A 89 4.98 -4.84 9.62
N ALA A 90 4.22 -4.23 8.71
CA ALA A 90 4.25 -4.61 7.31
C ALA A 90 5.67 -4.48 6.72
N SER A 91 6.12 -5.48 5.96
CA SER A 91 7.44 -5.46 5.31
C SER A 91 7.54 -4.37 4.25
N ALA A 92 6.43 -4.00 3.62
CA ALA A 92 6.37 -2.88 2.69
C ALA A 92 4.99 -2.23 2.63
N VAL A 93 4.98 -0.96 2.23
CA VAL A 93 3.79 -0.18 1.88
C VAL A 93 3.86 0.24 0.42
N ILE A 94 2.85 -0.11 -0.36
CA ILE A 94 2.76 0.19 -1.78
C ILE A 94 1.66 1.23 -2.00
N MET A 95 2.06 2.40 -2.47
CA MET A 95 1.20 3.59 -2.55
C MET A 95 1.01 4.06 -3.98
N GLN A 96 -0.23 4.18 -4.42
CA GLN A 96 -0.56 4.87 -5.66
C GLN A 96 -1.21 6.24 -5.40
N TYR A 97 -0.79 7.23 -6.15
CA TYR A 97 -1.42 8.55 -6.35
C TYR A 97 -2.13 9.14 -5.13
N THR A 98 -1.42 9.45 -4.05
CA THR A 98 -1.98 10.10 -2.85
C THR A 98 -1.25 11.40 -2.51
N GLY A 99 -1.96 12.33 -1.85
CA GLY A 99 -1.37 13.54 -1.27
C GLY A 99 -0.84 13.36 0.15
N TYR A 100 -0.73 12.13 0.65
CA TYR A 100 -0.19 11.85 1.99
C TYR A 100 1.32 12.16 2.04
N ASN A 101 1.74 13.00 2.99
CA ASN A 101 3.11 13.51 3.08
C ASN A 101 3.77 13.40 4.46
N THR A 102 3.11 12.75 5.42
CA THR A 102 3.69 12.51 6.74
C THR A 102 4.87 11.53 6.64
N VAL A 103 5.95 11.84 7.36
CA VAL A 103 7.18 11.05 7.44
C VAL A 103 7.48 10.75 8.90
N SER A 104 7.83 9.51 9.20
CA SER A 104 8.22 9.04 10.53
C SER A 104 9.38 8.04 10.41
N GLU A 105 10.27 8.02 11.39
CA GLU A 105 11.33 7.01 11.51
C GLU A 105 10.81 5.58 11.72
N LYS A 106 9.51 5.44 12.01
CA LYS A 106 8.82 4.16 12.19
C LYS A 106 7.98 3.75 10.97
N ASP A 107 8.06 4.48 9.87
CA ASP A 107 7.35 4.09 8.65
C ASP A 107 8.01 2.84 8.03
N ALA A 108 7.18 1.98 7.43
CA ALA A 108 7.67 0.83 6.69
C ALA A 108 8.37 1.24 5.38
N PRO A 109 9.24 0.37 4.82
CA PRO A 109 9.73 0.51 3.45
C PRO A 109 8.59 0.85 2.49
N THR A 110 8.80 1.83 1.61
CA THR A 110 7.69 2.40 0.84
C THR A 110 7.98 2.48 -0.66
N TYR A 111 7.15 1.82 -1.46
CA TYR A 111 7.08 1.98 -2.92
C TYR A 111 5.98 2.98 -3.29
N VAL A 112 6.25 3.85 -4.26
CA VAL A 112 5.26 4.82 -4.76
C VAL A 112 5.20 4.81 -6.27
N CYS A 113 3.99 4.81 -6.82
CA CYS A 113 3.76 5.12 -8.23
C CYS A 113 2.66 6.18 -8.41
N VAL A 114 2.88 7.12 -9.35
CA VAL A 114 1.97 8.25 -9.58
C VAL A 114 2.09 8.80 -11.00
N GLY A 115 0.98 9.30 -11.55
CA GLY A 115 0.98 9.97 -12.85
C GLY A 115 1.42 11.45 -12.74
N THR A 116 2.18 11.95 -13.73
CA THR A 116 2.62 13.36 -13.73
C THR A 116 1.51 14.34 -14.07
N SER A 117 0.43 13.88 -14.70
CA SER A 117 -0.78 14.66 -15.01
C SER A 117 -1.92 14.43 -14.00
N ASP A 118 -1.60 13.88 -12.83
CA ASP A 118 -2.56 13.71 -11.74
C ASP A 118 -2.98 15.08 -11.18
N GLY A 119 -4.24 15.44 -11.39
CA GLY A 119 -4.82 16.70 -10.93
C GLY A 119 -5.29 16.69 -9.47
N ILE A 120 -5.21 15.54 -8.77
CA ILE A 120 -5.65 15.34 -7.38
C ILE A 120 -4.46 15.14 -6.46
N ALA A 121 -3.55 14.23 -6.82
CA ALA A 121 -2.36 13.90 -6.06
C ALA A 121 -1.11 14.43 -6.77
N ASN A 122 -0.51 15.47 -6.23
CA ASN A 122 0.71 16.01 -6.82
C ASN A 122 1.89 15.03 -6.63
N TRP A 123 2.45 14.54 -7.73
CA TRP A 123 3.55 13.59 -7.71
C TRP A 123 4.79 14.10 -6.93
N ARG A 124 5.03 15.43 -6.92
CA ARG A 124 6.13 16.04 -6.15
C ARG A 124 5.94 15.89 -4.64
N THR A 125 4.68 15.88 -4.17
CA THR A 125 4.38 15.62 -2.75
C THR A 125 4.79 14.21 -2.36
N MET A 126 4.48 13.22 -3.19
CA MET A 126 4.88 11.84 -2.96
C MET A 126 6.40 11.66 -3.04
N GLN A 127 7.04 12.26 -4.03
CA GLN A 127 8.50 12.26 -4.16
C GLN A 127 9.18 12.86 -2.93
N SER A 128 8.70 14.03 -2.46
CA SER A 128 9.25 14.69 -1.28
C SER A 128 9.08 13.83 -0.01
N ARG A 129 7.95 13.10 0.11
CA ARG A 129 7.76 12.16 1.22
C ARG A 129 8.83 11.06 1.18
N LEU A 130 9.06 10.46 0.02
CA LEU A 130 10.06 9.39 -0.09
C LEU A 130 11.48 9.90 0.21
N GLN A 131 11.84 11.08 -0.28
CA GLN A 131 13.12 11.71 0.07
C GLN A 131 13.27 11.90 1.60
N GLY A 132 12.17 12.21 2.28
CA GLY A 132 12.13 12.28 3.75
C GLY A 132 12.37 10.90 4.40
N LEU A 133 11.80 9.83 3.86
CA LEU A 133 12.02 8.46 4.34
C LEU A 133 13.46 8.01 4.08
N GLU A 134 13.99 8.26 2.88
CA GLU A 134 15.40 7.98 2.53
C GLU A 134 16.38 8.66 3.48
N ALA A 135 16.11 9.91 3.87
CA ALA A 135 16.92 10.65 4.83
C ALA A 135 16.92 10.01 6.24
N LEU A 136 15.91 9.20 6.55
CA LEU A 136 15.80 8.40 7.78
C LEU A 136 16.37 6.98 7.61
N GLY A 137 16.91 6.64 6.42
CA GLY A 137 17.46 5.32 6.12
C GLY A 137 16.40 4.25 5.81
N ILE A 138 15.15 4.64 5.57
CA ILE A 138 14.07 3.72 5.22
C ILE A 138 14.12 3.45 3.71
N PRO A 139 14.10 2.19 3.27
CA PRO A 139 14.10 1.84 1.85
C PRO A 139 12.89 2.43 1.12
N THR A 140 13.13 3.02 -0.05
CA THR A 140 12.08 3.60 -0.88
C THR A 140 12.31 3.34 -2.36
N GLU A 141 11.21 3.31 -3.12
CA GLU A 141 11.24 3.29 -4.58
C GLU A 141 10.17 4.20 -5.15
N PHE A 142 10.51 5.04 -6.14
CA PHE A 142 9.62 6.06 -6.69
C PHE A 142 9.50 5.96 -8.20
N HIS A 143 8.29 5.79 -8.69
CA HIS A 143 7.95 5.78 -10.11
C HIS A 143 6.94 6.88 -10.46
N SER A 144 7.31 7.76 -11.39
CA SER A 144 6.39 8.73 -11.98
C SER A 144 6.15 8.43 -13.45
N TYR A 145 4.90 8.37 -13.85
CA TYR A 145 4.49 8.02 -15.21
C TYR A 145 3.99 9.25 -15.97
N GLU A 146 4.70 9.59 -17.03
CA GLU A 146 4.40 10.80 -17.78
C GLU A 146 3.00 10.77 -18.40
N GLY A 147 2.27 11.85 -18.23
CA GLY A 147 0.95 12.07 -18.81
C GLY A 147 -0.20 11.29 -18.16
N LEU A 148 0.05 10.37 -17.22
CA LEU A 148 -1.03 9.63 -16.58
C LEU A 148 -1.81 10.51 -15.59
N PRO A 149 -3.15 10.42 -15.61
CA PRO A 149 -4.04 11.07 -14.65
C PRO A 149 -4.14 10.26 -13.36
N HIS A 150 -4.93 10.76 -12.41
CA HIS A 150 -5.34 10.04 -11.20
C HIS A 150 -6.10 8.75 -11.53
N GLY A 151 -5.87 7.69 -10.76
CA GLY A 151 -6.69 6.47 -10.87
C GLY A 151 -6.35 5.56 -12.05
N PHE A 152 -5.08 5.48 -12.48
CA PHE A 152 -4.68 4.62 -13.61
C PHE A 152 -4.76 3.10 -13.30
N GLY A 153 -5.06 2.71 -12.06
CA GLY A 153 -5.26 1.31 -11.66
C GLY A 153 -4.03 0.43 -11.92
N ILE A 154 -4.23 -0.71 -12.59
CA ILE A 154 -3.14 -1.64 -12.94
C ILE A 154 -2.29 -1.17 -14.13
N GLY A 155 -2.64 -0.05 -14.75
CA GLY A 155 -1.84 0.57 -15.81
C GLY A 155 -1.85 -0.13 -17.16
N THR A 156 -2.66 -1.16 -17.39
CA THR A 156 -2.69 -1.92 -18.65
C THR A 156 -2.86 -1.03 -19.86
N GLY A 157 -2.00 -1.21 -20.87
CA GLY A 157 -1.98 -0.42 -22.10
C GLY A 157 -1.50 1.01 -21.93
N THR A 158 -0.89 1.36 -20.81
CA THR A 158 -0.31 2.67 -20.51
C THR A 158 1.19 2.58 -20.26
N VAL A 159 1.84 3.72 -20.03
CA VAL A 159 3.26 3.79 -19.64
C VAL A 159 3.53 3.23 -18.22
N ALA A 160 2.49 2.93 -17.45
CA ALA A 160 2.58 2.30 -16.13
C ALA A 160 2.38 0.77 -16.17
N GLU A 161 2.23 0.17 -17.36
CA GLU A 161 2.10 -1.28 -17.45
C GLU A 161 3.33 -1.97 -16.85
N GLY A 162 3.10 -2.97 -15.96
CA GLY A 162 4.16 -3.69 -15.26
C GLY A 162 4.52 -3.12 -13.87
N TRP A 163 3.97 -1.99 -13.46
CA TRP A 163 4.31 -1.41 -12.16
C TRP A 163 4.05 -2.33 -10.96
N ILE A 164 3.11 -3.28 -11.09
CA ILE A 164 2.83 -4.26 -10.02
C ILE A 164 4.00 -5.23 -9.85
N ASP A 165 4.65 -5.65 -10.96
CA ASP A 165 5.83 -6.52 -10.92
C ASP A 165 6.99 -5.81 -10.22
N ASP A 166 7.21 -4.52 -10.50
CA ASP A 166 8.23 -3.69 -9.84
C ASP A 166 7.93 -3.57 -8.34
N ALA A 167 6.66 -3.29 -7.97
CA ALA A 167 6.24 -3.18 -6.58
C ALA A 167 6.35 -4.50 -5.80
N VAL A 168 6.07 -5.63 -6.44
CA VAL A 168 6.29 -6.96 -5.86
C VAL A 168 7.78 -7.21 -5.65
N SER A 169 8.62 -6.92 -6.65
CA SER A 169 10.08 -7.06 -6.53
C SER A 169 10.63 -6.20 -5.40
N PHE A 170 10.16 -4.95 -5.27
CA PHE A 170 10.53 -4.10 -4.13
C PHE A 170 10.14 -4.75 -2.79
N TRP A 171 8.88 -5.20 -2.66
CA TRP A 171 8.40 -5.84 -1.44
C TRP A 171 9.23 -7.09 -1.09
N GLU A 172 9.49 -7.97 -2.06
CA GLU A 172 10.28 -9.20 -1.84
C GLU A 172 11.69 -8.89 -1.30
N THR A 173 12.31 -7.77 -1.71
CA THR A 173 13.61 -7.35 -1.16
C THR A 173 13.54 -6.88 0.29
N GLN A 174 12.36 -6.66 0.85
CA GLN A 174 12.14 -6.28 2.25
C GLN A 174 11.72 -7.47 3.13
N CYS A 175 11.46 -8.63 2.55
CA CYS A 175 11.15 -9.85 3.30
C CYS A 175 12.44 -10.53 3.81
N GLU A 176 12.42 -11.05 5.03
CA GLU A 176 13.53 -11.78 5.66
C GLU A 176 13.55 -13.27 5.27
#